data_1c2bb5cdb03cd826718fadb34a964aad
#
_entry.id   1c2bb5cdb03cd826718fadb34a964aad
#
_cell.length_a   1.000
_cell.length_b   1.000
_cell.length_c   1.000
_cell.angle_alpha   90.00
_cell.angle_beta   90.00
_cell.angle_gamma   90.00
#
_symmetry.space_group_name_H-M   'P 1'
#
loop_
_entity.id
_entity.type
_entity.pdbx_description
1 polymer ?
#
loop_
_entity_poly.entity_id
_entity_poly.type
_entity_poly.pdbx_seq_one_letter_code
_entity_poly.pdbx_strand_id
1 'polypeptide(L)'
;MKTKRTFISIFTLCVALLLTACNGNKTSDTEASQNTQTESGTDSSDDSNTKLDDLYQQENQLFADHKDVWDKAFGMMNKSAADPNGNYADYLADTVESNKDSFTDDELKILTDDIETIRKIEEQIAELEKKNAASDSQKNTSDDASPFKNFSGKDYDGNSVDESLFSKNAVTVVNFWFTGCKPCVAELSKLNELNDAIKAMGGEVIGINTETFDENKSAIKEAASILESQGAKYRNLSIDSTSDAGKYASGIMAFPTTILVDRNGNIVGDPMLGGIDNQDNYDTLMKQIQSVIDADNTNK
;
A
#
# COMPACT_ATOMS: atom_id res chain seq x y z
N MET A 1 57.43 -19.95 1.37
CA MET A 1 57.68 -18.79 2.27
C MET A 1 57.08 -17.55 1.69
N LYS A 2 56.11 -16.95 2.36
CA LYS A 2 55.73 -15.53 2.49
C LYS A 2 54.28 -15.43 2.88
N THR A 3 54.11 -15.40 4.11
CA THR A 3 53.42 -14.51 5.08
C THR A 3 52.00 -14.00 4.71
N LYS A 4 51.06 -14.53 5.49
CA LYS A 4 49.70 -14.01 5.73
C LYS A 4 49.79 -12.60 6.35
N ARG A 5 48.98 -11.68 5.93
CA ARG A 5 48.61 -10.46 6.66
C ARG A 5 47.11 -10.42 6.89
N THR A 6 46.76 -10.68 8.13
CA THR A 6 45.46 -10.50 8.76
C THR A 6 45.25 -9.00 8.99
N PHE A 7 44.17 -8.42 8.47
CA PHE A 7 43.69 -7.11 8.91
C PHE A 7 42.44 -7.31 9.77
N ILE A 8 42.64 -7.15 11.06
CA ILE A 8 41.57 -7.00 12.05
C ILE A 8 41.25 -5.52 12.08
N SER A 9 40.01 -5.15 11.68
CA SER A 9 39.50 -3.81 11.87
C SER A 9 38.50 -3.81 13.01
N ILE A 10 38.94 -3.23 14.12
CA ILE A 10 38.18 -3.01 15.34
C ILE A 10 37.30 -1.79 15.09
N PHE A 11 35.98 -1.97 15.07
CA PHE A 11 35.05 -0.87 15.09
C PHE A 11 34.66 -0.55 16.52
N THR A 12 35.21 0.56 17.01
CA THR A 12 34.99 1.08 18.36
C THR A 12 33.65 1.80 18.42
N LEU A 13 32.77 1.29 19.25
CA LEU A 13 31.47 1.86 19.60
C LEU A 13 31.64 3.03 20.57
N CYS A 14 31.41 4.27 20.16
CA CYS A 14 31.35 5.42 21.07
C CYS A 14 29.89 5.67 21.49
N VAL A 15 29.57 5.23 22.70
CA VAL A 15 28.35 5.67 23.41
C VAL A 15 28.71 6.95 24.17
N ALA A 16 28.11 8.07 23.82
CA ALA A 16 28.20 9.32 24.57
C ALA A 16 26.90 9.54 25.36
N LEU A 17 26.96 9.22 26.65
CA LEU A 17 25.98 9.65 27.65
C LEU A 17 26.23 11.11 28.00
N LEU A 18 25.28 11.98 27.75
CA LEU A 18 25.23 13.34 28.31
C LEU A 18 24.14 13.41 29.37
N LEU A 19 24.55 13.26 30.64
CA LEU A 19 23.80 13.68 31.82
C LEU A 19 24.12 15.16 32.05
N THR A 20 23.12 16.02 32.02
CA THR A 20 23.20 17.36 32.59
C THR A 20 22.13 17.50 33.66
N ALA A 21 22.59 17.45 34.90
CA ALA A 21 21.85 17.89 36.07
C ALA A 21 22.04 19.41 36.22
N CYS A 22 20.97 20.13 36.45
CA CYS A 22 21.03 21.47 37.07
C CYS A 22 20.05 21.56 38.22
N ASN A 23 20.66 21.79 39.37
CA ASN A 23 20.09 22.00 40.68
C ASN A 23 19.85 23.51 40.90
N GLY A 24 18.83 23.87 41.70
CA GLY A 24 18.68 25.26 42.21
C GLY A 24 17.27 25.64 42.60
N ASN A 25 16.78 25.27 43.62
CA ASN A 25 16.49 25.76 45.00
C ASN A 25 15.52 26.96 45.15
N LYS A 26 14.48 26.70 45.98
CA LYS A 26 13.81 27.49 47.06
C LYS A 26 12.44 28.13 46.82
N THR A 27 11.50 27.59 47.55
CA THR A 27 10.52 28.16 48.57
C THR A 27 9.33 28.91 47.99
N SER A 28 8.11 28.59 48.31
CA SER A 28 7.28 28.51 49.53
C SER A 28 5.79 28.41 49.15
N ASP A 29 5.10 27.60 49.93
CA ASP A 29 3.73 27.70 50.44
C ASP A 29 2.48 27.69 49.55
N THR A 30 1.72 26.61 49.76
CA THR A 30 0.31 26.52 50.14
C THR A 30 -0.76 26.84 49.05
N GLU A 31 -1.47 25.89 48.57
CA GLU A 31 -2.85 25.50 48.90
C GLU A 31 -3.37 24.39 47.97
N ALA A 32 -4.10 23.48 48.54
CA ALA A 32 -4.75 22.35 47.91
C ALA A 32 -5.89 22.83 47.00
N SER A 33 -5.89 22.36 45.76
CA SER A 33 -7.11 22.27 44.98
C SER A 33 -7.09 20.97 44.19
N GLN A 34 -7.99 20.08 44.57
CA GLN A 34 -8.32 18.88 43.80
C GLN A 34 -8.73 19.31 42.40
N ASN A 35 -8.01 18.85 41.41
CA ASN A 35 -8.52 18.89 40.04
C ASN A 35 -8.49 17.48 39.46
N THR A 36 -9.66 17.00 39.20
CA THR A 36 -10.03 15.75 38.56
C THR A 36 -9.24 15.58 37.28
N GLN A 37 -8.42 14.54 37.21
CA GLN A 37 -7.86 14.07 35.95
C GLN A 37 -8.99 13.54 35.07
N THR A 38 -9.35 14.30 34.07
CA THR A 38 -10.07 13.78 32.93
C THR A 38 -9.06 12.99 32.10
N GLU A 39 -9.15 11.67 32.16
CA GLU A 39 -8.47 10.80 31.21
C GLU A 39 -8.98 11.17 29.82
N SER A 40 -8.10 11.80 29.04
CA SER A 40 -8.27 11.96 27.63
C SER A 40 -8.12 10.57 27.00
N GLY A 41 -9.23 10.01 26.52
CA GLY A 41 -9.22 8.77 25.76
C GLY A 41 -8.34 8.93 24.54
N THR A 42 -7.23 8.24 24.53
CA THR A 42 -6.42 7.99 23.32
C THR A 42 -7.26 7.19 22.36
N ASP A 43 -7.39 7.69 21.15
CA ASP A 43 -8.16 7.11 20.06
C ASP A 43 -7.64 5.70 19.76
N SER A 44 -8.49 4.69 19.89
CA SER A 44 -8.12 3.28 19.72
C SER A 44 -7.81 2.89 18.27
N SER A 45 -8.10 3.77 17.32
CA SER A 45 -7.84 3.56 15.90
C SER A 45 -6.35 3.78 15.53
N ASP A 46 -5.70 4.75 16.18
CA ASP A 46 -4.28 5.06 15.93
C ASP A 46 -3.36 3.92 16.42
N ASP A 47 -3.71 3.28 17.55
CA ASP A 47 -2.97 2.10 18.08
C ASP A 47 -3.11 0.84 17.18
N SER A 48 -4.26 0.68 16.52
CA SER A 48 -4.51 -0.45 15.63
C SER A 48 -3.77 -0.32 14.31
N ASN A 49 -3.71 0.88 13.72
CA ASN A 49 -2.98 1.14 12.48
C ASN A 49 -1.47 1.01 12.70
N THR A 50 -0.94 1.52 13.82
CA THR A 50 0.47 1.34 14.18
C THR A 50 0.84 -0.14 14.31
N LYS A 51 -0.05 -0.97 14.87
CA LYS A 51 0.17 -2.42 14.96
C LYS A 51 0.13 -3.13 13.61
N LEU A 52 -0.74 -2.69 12.70
CA LEU A 52 -0.75 -3.21 11.33
C LEU A 52 0.56 -2.90 10.61
N ASP A 53 1.03 -1.65 10.69
CA ASP A 53 2.30 -1.24 10.11
C ASP A 53 3.47 -2.07 10.66
N ASP A 54 3.51 -2.31 11.99
CA ASP A 54 4.51 -3.14 12.62
C ASP A 54 4.49 -4.60 12.11
N LEU A 55 3.32 -5.18 11.87
CA LEU A 55 3.18 -6.55 11.35
C LEU A 55 3.67 -6.65 9.90
N TYR A 56 3.29 -5.71 9.06
CA TYR A 56 3.80 -5.65 7.69
C TYR A 56 5.32 -5.43 7.62
N GLN A 57 5.88 -4.62 8.52
CA GLN A 57 7.33 -4.46 8.61
C GLN A 57 8.04 -5.75 9.02
N GLN A 58 7.45 -6.54 9.95
CA GLN A 58 8.01 -7.84 10.34
C GLN A 58 8.02 -8.81 9.16
N GLU A 59 6.96 -8.87 8.36
CA GLU A 59 6.89 -9.71 7.17
C GLU A 59 7.93 -9.29 6.13
N ASN A 60 8.03 -8.01 5.83
CA ASN A 60 9.03 -7.46 4.90
C ASN A 60 10.47 -7.74 5.38
N GLN A 61 10.70 -7.76 6.69
CA GLN A 61 12.01 -8.07 7.25
C GLN A 61 12.40 -9.53 7.01
N LEU A 62 11.46 -10.49 7.11
CA LEU A 62 11.72 -11.90 6.78
C LEU A 62 12.17 -12.07 5.32
N PHE A 63 11.50 -11.39 4.39
CA PHE A 63 11.90 -11.41 2.99
C PHE A 63 13.26 -10.75 2.76
N ALA A 64 13.59 -9.71 3.50
CA ALA A 64 14.88 -9.03 3.42
C ALA A 64 16.03 -9.86 4.02
N ASP A 65 15.79 -10.53 5.14
CA ASP A 65 16.79 -11.36 5.83
C ASP A 65 17.20 -12.58 5.00
N HIS A 66 16.27 -13.15 4.23
CA HIS A 66 16.49 -14.31 3.37
C HIS A 66 16.27 -14.00 1.88
N LYS A 67 16.66 -12.80 1.47
CA LYS A 67 16.36 -12.23 0.15
C LYS A 67 16.66 -13.15 -1.02
N ASP A 68 17.84 -13.78 -1.05
CA ASP A 68 18.27 -14.62 -2.19
C ASP A 68 17.35 -15.85 -2.37
N VAL A 69 16.86 -16.42 -1.27
CA VAL A 69 15.95 -17.56 -1.29
C VAL A 69 14.55 -17.14 -1.68
N TRP A 70 14.08 -15.99 -1.14
CA TRP A 70 12.78 -15.45 -1.48
C TRP A 70 12.70 -14.91 -2.90
N ASP A 71 13.73 -14.26 -3.42
CA ASP A 71 13.78 -13.86 -4.84
C ASP A 71 13.61 -15.04 -5.79
N LYS A 72 14.18 -16.20 -5.42
CA LYS A 72 14.06 -17.45 -6.18
C LYS A 72 12.63 -17.99 -6.10
N ALA A 73 12.00 -18.01 -4.92
CA ALA A 73 10.62 -18.43 -4.72
C ALA A 73 9.64 -17.51 -5.46
N PHE A 74 9.80 -16.19 -5.34
CA PHE A 74 8.98 -15.20 -6.03
C PHE A 74 9.05 -15.31 -7.56
N GLY A 75 10.22 -15.68 -8.09
CA GLY A 75 10.39 -15.95 -9.52
C GLY A 75 9.60 -17.15 -10.03
N MET A 76 9.10 -18.03 -9.14
CA MET A 76 8.32 -19.23 -9.47
C MET A 76 6.82 -19.08 -9.19
N MET A 77 6.40 -17.95 -8.60
CA MET A 77 5.00 -17.70 -8.23
C MET A 77 4.11 -17.60 -9.47
N ASN A 78 3.02 -18.37 -9.46
CA ASN A 78 1.96 -18.25 -10.45
C ASN A 78 0.81 -17.43 -9.85
N LYS A 79 0.75 -16.16 -10.19
CA LYS A 79 -0.23 -15.21 -9.64
C LYS A 79 -1.70 -15.57 -9.92
N SER A 80 -1.96 -16.43 -10.92
CA SER A 80 -3.31 -16.93 -11.23
C SER A 80 -3.83 -17.95 -10.21
N ALA A 81 -3.00 -18.43 -9.28
CA ALA A 81 -3.35 -19.42 -8.28
C ALA A 81 -3.60 -18.82 -6.88
N ALA A 82 -3.42 -17.53 -6.70
CA ALA A 82 -3.67 -16.87 -5.41
C ALA A 82 -5.18 -16.76 -5.15
N ASP A 83 -5.64 -17.31 -4.02
CA ASP A 83 -6.99 -17.05 -3.52
C ASP A 83 -7.00 -15.66 -2.87
N PRO A 84 -7.76 -14.68 -3.40
CA PRO A 84 -7.79 -13.33 -2.84
C PRO A 84 -8.36 -13.26 -1.42
N ASN A 85 -9.04 -14.31 -0.96
CA ASN A 85 -9.56 -14.44 0.40
C ASN A 85 -8.75 -15.43 1.26
N GLY A 86 -7.69 -16.00 0.71
CA GLY A 86 -6.80 -16.94 1.38
C GLY A 86 -5.73 -16.26 2.20
N ASN A 87 -5.14 -17.01 3.15
CA ASN A 87 -3.93 -16.55 3.85
C ASN A 87 -2.75 -16.53 2.87
N TYR A 88 -2.02 -15.42 2.81
CA TYR A 88 -0.90 -15.27 1.88
C TYR A 88 0.19 -16.33 2.11
N ALA A 89 0.42 -16.76 3.36
CA ALA A 89 1.36 -17.83 3.66
C ALA A 89 0.97 -19.17 3.04
N ASP A 90 -0.33 -19.45 2.84
CA ASP A 90 -0.77 -20.68 2.15
C ASP A 90 -0.37 -20.64 0.69
N TYR A 91 -0.52 -19.51 0.03
CA TYR A 91 -0.08 -19.32 -1.35
C TYR A 91 1.45 -19.44 -1.49
N LEU A 92 2.22 -18.91 -0.53
CA LEU A 92 3.68 -19.08 -0.49
C LEU A 92 4.05 -20.55 -0.29
N ALA A 93 3.37 -21.26 0.62
CA ALA A 93 3.58 -22.68 0.89
C ALA A 93 3.31 -23.55 -0.36
N ASP A 94 2.20 -23.31 -1.05
CA ASP A 94 1.85 -24.02 -2.28
C ASP A 94 2.87 -23.76 -3.39
N THR A 95 3.37 -22.52 -3.50
CA THR A 95 4.43 -22.18 -4.46
C THR A 95 5.72 -22.94 -4.17
N VAL A 96 6.16 -22.98 -2.92
CA VAL A 96 7.38 -23.70 -2.49
C VAL A 96 7.22 -25.21 -2.70
N GLU A 97 6.11 -25.81 -2.25
CA GLU A 97 5.86 -27.25 -2.41
C GLU A 97 5.78 -27.66 -3.89
N SER A 98 5.12 -26.86 -4.73
CA SER A 98 5.02 -27.13 -6.17
C SER A 98 6.37 -27.06 -6.90
N ASN A 99 7.36 -26.36 -6.33
CA ASN A 99 8.68 -26.17 -6.91
C ASN A 99 9.82 -26.69 -6.03
N LYS A 100 9.53 -27.61 -5.09
CA LYS A 100 10.49 -28.06 -4.08
C LYS A 100 11.79 -28.61 -4.64
N ASP A 101 11.74 -29.29 -5.79
CA ASP A 101 12.93 -29.84 -6.46
C ASP A 101 13.91 -28.75 -6.95
N SER A 102 13.48 -27.52 -6.95
CA SER A 102 14.31 -26.37 -7.30
C SER A 102 15.13 -25.81 -6.13
N PHE A 103 14.82 -26.19 -4.89
CA PHE A 103 15.45 -25.70 -3.69
C PHE A 103 16.35 -26.77 -3.03
N THR A 104 17.37 -26.32 -2.33
CA THR A 104 18.15 -27.20 -1.44
C THR A 104 17.41 -27.45 -0.14
N ASP A 105 17.82 -28.47 0.64
CA ASP A 105 17.21 -28.77 1.93
C ASP A 105 17.33 -27.60 2.92
N ASP A 106 18.44 -26.84 2.88
CA ASP A 106 18.62 -25.64 3.70
C ASP A 106 17.71 -24.50 3.27
N GLU A 107 17.55 -24.26 1.98
CA GLU A 107 16.60 -23.26 1.43
C GLU A 107 15.16 -23.62 1.77
N LEU A 108 14.77 -24.88 1.63
CA LEU A 108 13.42 -25.35 2.00
C LEU A 108 13.15 -25.14 3.49
N LYS A 109 14.14 -25.38 4.33
CA LYS A 109 13.99 -25.15 5.76
C LYS A 109 13.76 -23.67 6.06
N ILE A 110 14.55 -22.77 5.47
CA ILE A 110 14.36 -21.32 5.61
C ILE A 110 12.96 -20.92 5.18
N LEU A 111 12.54 -21.29 3.97
CA LEU A 111 11.23 -20.95 3.44
C LEU A 111 10.09 -21.48 4.33
N THR A 112 10.22 -22.71 4.84
CA THR A 112 9.19 -23.30 5.71
C THR A 112 9.09 -22.57 7.04
N ASP A 113 10.22 -22.25 7.68
CA ASP A 113 10.26 -21.52 8.95
C ASP A 113 9.70 -20.09 8.80
N ASP A 114 10.05 -19.40 7.70
CA ASP A 114 9.54 -18.08 7.38
C ASP A 114 8.03 -18.10 7.07
N ILE A 115 7.56 -19.02 6.24
CA ILE A 115 6.14 -19.20 5.89
C ILE A 115 5.29 -19.45 7.15
N GLU A 116 5.79 -20.24 8.11
CA GLU A 116 5.07 -20.44 9.38
C GLU A 116 4.98 -19.14 10.20
N THR A 117 6.01 -18.29 10.12
CA THR A 117 6.03 -16.99 10.80
C THR A 117 5.11 -16.01 10.09
N ILE A 118 5.15 -15.94 8.76
CA ILE A 118 4.25 -15.13 7.93
C ILE A 118 2.79 -15.52 8.19
N ARG A 119 2.47 -16.82 8.27
CA ARG A 119 1.10 -17.28 8.58
C ARG A 119 0.56 -16.69 9.89
N LYS A 120 1.40 -16.62 10.92
CA LYS A 120 1.02 -16.03 12.21
C LYS A 120 0.86 -14.52 12.15
N ILE A 121 1.67 -13.85 11.31
CA ILE A 121 1.56 -12.40 11.05
C ILE A 121 0.25 -12.12 10.33
N GLU A 122 -0.05 -12.83 9.26
CA GLU A 122 -1.27 -12.72 8.46
C GLU A 122 -2.54 -12.98 9.29
N GLU A 123 -2.52 -13.98 10.19
CA GLU A 123 -3.63 -14.22 11.12
C GLU A 123 -3.88 -13.01 12.04
N GLN A 124 -2.82 -12.36 12.52
CA GLN A 124 -2.93 -11.17 13.35
C GLN A 124 -3.41 -9.95 12.55
N ILE A 125 -2.95 -9.79 11.31
CA ILE A 125 -3.41 -8.77 10.37
C ILE A 125 -4.92 -8.93 10.16
N ALA A 126 -5.37 -10.12 9.77
CA ALA A 126 -6.79 -10.42 9.53
C ALA A 126 -7.66 -10.18 10.78
N GLU A 127 -7.13 -10.47 11.99
CA GLU A 127 -7.86 -10.20 13.24
C GLU A 127 -7.96 -8.70 13.53
N LEU A 128 -6.90 -7.93 13.26
CA LEU A 128 -6.90 -6.46 13.43
C LEU A 128 -7.81 -5.79 12.41
N GLU A 129 -7.74 -6.20 11.15
CA GLU A 129 -8.60 -5.70 10.07
C GLU A 129 -10.08 -5.99 10.37
N LYS A 130 -10.38 -7.20 10.84
CA LYS A 130 -11.74 -7.55 11.27
C LYS A 130 -12.22 -6.72 12.46
N LYS A 131 -11.34 -6.37 13.40
CA LYS A 131 -11.67 -5.48 14.52
C LYS A 131 -11.90 -4.05 14.04
N ASN A 132 -11.06 -3.57 13.11
CA ASN A 132 -11.23 -2.26 12.51
C ASN A 132 -12.54 -2.19 11.71
N ALA A 133 -12.83 -3.17 10.87
CA ALA A 133 -14.09 -3.27 10.13
C ALA A 133 -15.32 -3.38 11.06
N ALA A 134 -15.22 -4.07 12.21
CA ALA A 134 -16.30 -4.14 13.20
C ALA A 134 -16.47 -2.81 13.95
N SER A 135 -15.39 -2.07 14.18
CA SER A 135 -15.42 -0.72 14.77
C SER A 135 -16.00 0.29 13.79
N ASP A 136 -15.68 0.18 12.51
CA ASP A 136 -16.25 1.00 11.44
C ASP A 136 -17.74 0.71 11.20
N SER A 137 -18.16 -0.55 11.34
CA SER A 137 -19.59 -0.90 11.24
C SER A 137 -20.46 -0.31 12.37
N GLN A 138 -19.87 0.05 13.51
CA GLN A 138 -20.56 0.77 14.60
C GLN A 138 -20.44 2.31 14.46
N LYS A 139 -19.49 2.80 13.64
CA LYS A 139 -19.25 4.23 13.41
C LYS A 139 -20.01 4.77 12.19
N ASN A 140 -20.61 3.89 11.37
CA ASN A 140 -21.33 4.22 10.12
C ASN A 140 -22.70 4.87 10.36
N THR A 141 -22.82 5.81 11.31
CA THR A 141 -23.91 6.79 11.41
C THR A 141 -23.42 8.23 11.62
N SER A 142 -22.26 8.58 11.05
CA SER A 142 -21.88 10.01 10.89
C SER A 142 -20.64 10.14 9.98
N ASP A 143 -20.84 10.67 8.76
CA ASP A 143 -19.89 11.42 7.91
C ASP A 143 -18.43 10.91 7.79
N ASP A 144 -18.16 9.62 7.61
CA ASP A 144 -16.86 9.17 7.13
C ASP A 144 -16.80 9.41 5.61
N ALA A 145 -16.31 10.59 5.29
CA ALA A 145 -16.10 11.01 3.91
C ALA A 145 -15.04 10.11 3.27
N SER A 146 -15.37 9.47 2.12
CA SER A 146 -14.41 8.78 1.26
C SER A 146 -13.08 9.53 1.19
N PRO A 147 -11.92 8.84 1.16
CA PRO A 147 -10.60 9.49 1.07
C PRO A 147 -10.45 10.38 -0.16
N PHE A 148 -11.35 10.25 -1.15
CA PHE A 148 -11.36 11.07 -2.36
C PHE A 148 -12.33 12.25 -2.30
N LYS A 149 -13.03 12.47 -1.19
CA LYS A 149 -13.73 13.74 -0.93
C LYS A 149 -12.71 14.83 -0.64
N ASN A 150 -12.96 16.04 -1.14
CA ASN A 150 -12.01 17.17 -1.11
C ASN A 150 -10.65 16.83 -1.75
N PHE A 151 -10.65 15.90 -2.69
CA PHE A 151 -9.45 15.46 -3.41
C PHE A 151 -8.78 16.65 -4.12
N SER A 152 -7.46 16.68 -4.03
CA SER A 152 -6.64 17.61 -4.79
C SER A 152 -5.30 16.99 -5.14
N GLY A 153 -4.75 17.39 -6.29
CA GLY A 153 -3.46 16.93 -6.75
C GLY A 153 -3.02 17.71 -7.99
N LYS A 154 -1.95 17.26 -8.59
CA LYS A 154 -1.48 17.74 -9.90
C LYS A 154 -1.19 16.57 -10.81
N ASP A 155 -1.48 16.71 -12.09
CA ASP A 155 -0.94 15.79 -13.07
C ASP A 155 0.55 16.03 -13.30
N TYR A 156 1.21 15.13 -14.03
CA TYR A 156 2.65 15.24 -14.29
C TYR A 156 3.02 16.41 -15.22
N ASP A 157 2.03 17.03 -15.88
CA ASP A 157 2.20 18.26 -16.66
C ASP A 157 2.05 19.52 -15.78
N GLY A 158 1.71 19.36 -14.50
CA GLY A 158 1.55 20.43 -13.51
C GLY A 158 0.16 21.06 -13.47
N ASN A 159 -0.83 20.49 -14.17
CA ASN A 159 -2.19 20.97 -14.11
C ASN A 159 -2.85 20.52 -12.79
N SER A 160 -3.55 21.43 -12.12
CA SER A 160 -4.30 21.14 -10.90
C SER A 160 -5.48 20.23 -11.21
N VAL A 161 -5.69 19.25 -10.35
CA VAL A 161 -6.79 18.29 -10.37
C VAL A 161 -7.48 18.33 -9.02
N ASP A 162 -8.78 18.40 -9.00
CA ASP A 162 -9.61 18.43 -7.80
C ASP A 162 -10.72 17.36 -7.85
N GLU A 163 -11.57 17.34 -6.84
CA GLU A 163 -12.69 16.39 -6.72
C GLU A 163 -13.64 16.39 -7.92
N SER A 164 -13.64 17.45 -8.74
CA SER A 164 -14.43 17.50 -9.98
C SER A 164 -13.99 16.44 -11.00
N LEU A 165 -12.81 15.84 -10.84
CA LEU A 165 -12.39 14.67 -11.58
C LEU A 165 -13.42 13.55 -11.48
N PHE A 166 -13.86 13.22 -10.27
CA PHE A 166 -14.81 12.14 -10.04
C PHE A 166 -16.23 12.51 -10.51
N SER A 167 -16.69 13.73 -10.22
CA SER A 167 -18.05 14.15 -10.58
C SER A 167 -18.30 14.23 -12.11
N LYS A 168 -17.25 14.33 -12.91
CA LYS A 168 -17.34 14.31 -14.38
C LYS A 168 -17.44 12.91 -14.97
N ASN A 169 -17.05 11.89 -14.21
CA ASN A 169 -16.99 10.51 -14.64
C ASN A 169 -18.10 9.68 -13.97
N ALA A 170 -18.70 8.73 -14.68
CA ALA A 170 -19.57 7.72 -14.09
C ALA A 170 -18.76 6.78 -13.16
N VAL A 171 -17.52 6.52 -13.54
CA VAL A 171 -16.55 5.73 -12.79
C VAL A 171 -15.14 6.26 -13.06
N THR A 172 -14.33 6.36 -12.02
CA THR A 172 -12.89 6.60 -12.14
C THR A 172 -12.16 5.36 -11.65
N VAL A 173 -11.33 4.77 -12.50
CA VAL A 173 -10.43 3.66 -12.16
C VAL A 173 -9.15 4.26 -11.64
N VAL A 174 -8.80 3.99 -10.38
CA VAL A 174 -7.58 4.50 -9.74
C VAL A 174 -6.62 3.35 -9.56
N ASN A 175 -5.50 3.41 -10.27
CA ASN A 175 -4.43 2.40 -10.20
C ASN A 175 -3.27 2.93 -9.37
N PHE A 176 -2.87 2.16 -8.34
CA PHE A 176 -1.72 2.46 -7.49
C PHE A 176 -0.53 1.63 -7.94
N TRP A 177 0.61 2.30 -8.13
CA TRP A 177 1.82 1.69 -8.63
C TRP A 177 3.09 2.38 -8.11
N PHE A 178 4.28 1.80 -8.37
CA PHE A 178 5.58 2.45 -8.15
C PHE A 178 6.59 2.02 -9.22
N THR A 179 7.67 2.80 -9.41
CA THR A 179 8.58 2.64 -10.55
C THR A 179 9.36 1.33 -10.54
N GLY A 180 9.70 0.82 -9.35
CA GLY A 180 10.38 -0.46 -9.17
C GLY A 180 9.49 -1.70 -9.31
N CYS A 181 8.17 -1.53 -9.37
CA CYS A 181 7.20 -2.63 -9.44
C CYS A 181 7.10 -3.20 -10.86
N LYS A 182 7.81 -4.26 -11.17
CA LYS A 182 7.79 -4.89 -12.50
C LYS A 182 6.38 -5.26 -12.99
N PRO A 183 5.50 -5.92 -12.18
CA PRO A 183 4.15 -6.23 -12.63
C PRO A 183 3.30 -4.97 -12.86
N CYS A 184 3.52 -3.89 -12.09
CA CYS A 184 2.82 -2.62 -12.35
C CYS A 184 3.23 -2.03 -13.69
N VAL A 185 4.54 -2.01 -13.99
CA VAL A 185 5.05 -1.50 -15.26
C VAL A 185 4.52 -2.32 -16.44
N ALA A 186 4.39 -3.64 -16.29
CA ALA A 186 3.90 -4.53 -17.33
C ALA A 186 2.43 -4.25 -17.74
N GLU A 187 1.59 -3.75 -16.82
CA GLU A 187 0.18 -3.47 -17.12
C GLU A 187 -0.10 -2.06 -17.66
N LEU A 188 0.88 -1.12 -17.62
CA LEU A 188 0.64 0.29 -17.96
C LEU A 188 0.05 0.50 -19.36
N SER A 189 0.54 -0.25 -20.35
CA SER A 189 -0.03 -0.22 -21.71
C SER A 189 -1.49 -0.72 -21.72
N LYS A 190 -1.80 -1.74 -20.92
CA LYS A 190 -3.16 -2.30 -20.82
C LYS A 190 -4.11 -1.34 -20.10
N LEU A 191 -3.65 -0.64 -19.08
CA LEU A 191 -4.39 0.46 -18.43
C LEU A 191 -4.70 1.60 -19.42
N ASN A 192 -3.78 1.90 -20.33
CA ASN A 192 -4.03 2.88 -21.38
C ASN A 192 -5.11 2.42 -22.35
N GLU A 193 -5.11 1.15 -22.77
CA GLU A 193 -6.19 0.57 -23.59
C GLU A 193 -7.53 0.59 -22.84
N LEU A 194 -7.53 0.25 -21.56
CA LEU A 194 -8.70 0.32 -20.71
C LEU A 194 -9.25 1.75 -20.63
N ASN A 195 -8.38 2.75 -20.44
CA ASN A 195 -8.78 4.16 -20.41
C ASN A 195 -9.50 4.59 -21.70
N ASP A 196 -8.96 4.17 -22.86
CA ASP A 196 -9.58 4.48 -24.14
C ASP A 196 -10.93 3.76 -24.30
N ALA A 197 -11.06 2.54 -23.83
CA ALA A 197 -12.31 1.77 -23.87
C ALA A 197 -13.40 2.38 -22.99
N ILE A 198 -13.10 2.78 -21.75
CA ILE A 198 -14.10 3.28 -20.80
C ILE A 198 -14.46 4.75 -21.00
N LYS A 199 -13.64 5.54 -21.69
CA LYS A 199 -13.97 6.94 -22.03
C LYS A 199 -15.32 7.08 -22.74
N ALA A 200 -15.61 6.22 -23.71
CA ALA A 200 -16.89 6.22 -24.42
C ALA A 200 -18.07 5.85 -23.51
N MET A 201 -17.80 5.20 -22.37
CA MET A 201 -18.76 4.80 -21.37
C MET A 201 -18.92 5.86 -20.24
N GLY A 202 -18.16 6.95 -20.31
CA GLY A 202 -18.14 8.01 -19.28
C GLY A 202 -17.21 7.72 -18.11
N GLY A 203 -16.19 6.88 -18.31
CA GLY A 203 -15.16 6.58 -17.30
C GLY A 203 -13.79 7.18 -17.64
N GLU A 204 -12.89 7.15 -16.68
CA GLU A 204 -11.49 7.56 -16.83
C GLU A 204 -10.60 6.65 -15.98
N VAL A 205 -9.38 6.34 -16.47
CA VAL A 205 -8.32 5.73 -15.67
C VAL A 205 -7.35 6.82 -15.21
N ILE A 206 -6.99 6.81 -13.93
CA ILE A 206 -5.89 7.60 -13.39
C ILE A 206 -4.88 6.71 -12.69
N GLY A 207 -3.61 7.09 -12.71
CA GLY A 207 -2.54 6.46 -11.94
C GLY A 207 -2.14 7.33 -10.75
N ILE A 208 -1.83 6.70 -9.63
CA ILE A 208 -1.15 7.32 -8.49
C ILE A 208 0.10 6.50 -8.22
N ASN A 209 1.26 7.08 -8.53
CA ASN A 209 2.53 6.47 -8.18
C ASN A 209 2.93 6.92 -6.78
N THR A 210 3.11 5.96 -5.87
CA THR A 210 3.37 6.25 -4.44
C THR A 210 4.74 6.88 -4.16
N GLU A 211 5.64 6.92 -5.15
CA GLU A 211 6.93 7.62 -5.03
C GLU A 211 6.85 9.08 -5.46
N THR A 212 5.73 9.50 -6.11
CA THR A 212 5.58 10.85 -6.68
C THR A 212 4.79 11.82 -5.82
N PHE A 213 4.54 11.48 -4.56
CA PHE A 213 3.85 12.37 -3.62
C PHE A 213 4.58 13.71 -3.46
N ASP A 214 3.83 14.72 -3.04
CA ASP A 214 4.35 16.05 -2.70
C ASP A 214 5.10 16.74 -3.85
N GLU A 215 4.68 16.45 -5.09
CA GLU A 215 5.31 16.98 -6.32
C GLU A 215 6.82 16.63 -6.41
N ASN A 216 7.23 15.46 -5.96
CA ASN A 216 8.60 14.97 -6.07
C ASN A 216 9.05 14.90 -7.53
N LYS A 217 9.74 15.96 -7.98
CA LYS A 217 10.10 16.17 -9.40
C LYS A 217 11.00 15.09 -9.97
N SER A 218 11.88 14.49 -9.16
CA SER A 218 12.77 13.42 -9.63
C SER A 218 11.98 12.13 -9.87
N ALA A 219 11.11 11.75 -8.93
CA ALA A 219 10.25 10.58 -9.07
C ALA A 219 9.22 10.76 -10.20
N ILE A 220 8.61 11.95 -10.33
CA ILE A 220 7.70 12.28 -11.44
C ILE A 220 8.40 12.11 -12.79
N LYS A 221 9.64 12.60 -12.94
CA LYS A 221 10.41 12.47 -14.18
C LYS A 221 10.69 10.99 -14.51
N GLU A 222 11.05 10.19 -13.52
CA GLU A 222 11.31 8.76 -13.70
C GLU A 222 10.03 8.03 -14.08
N ALA A 223 8.94 8.24 -13.34
CA ALA A 223 7.63 7.67 -13.62
C ALA A 223 7.13 8.06 -15.03
N ALA A 224 7.24 9.33 -15.43
CA ALA A 224 6.87 9.80 -16.75
C ALA A 224 7.68 9.10 -17.87
N SER A 225 8.97 8.87 -17.67
CA SER A 225 9.81 8.15 -18.65
C SER A 225 9.37 6.69 -18.80
N ILE A 226 8.95 6.04 -17.71
CA ILE A 226 8.41 4.68 -17.74
C ILE A 226 7.08 4.65 -18.49
N LEU A 227 6.15 5.56 -18.16
CA LEU A 227 4.86 5.70 -18.86
C LEU A 227 5.07 5.89 -20.37
N GLU A 228 5.97 6.78 -20.77
CA GLU A 228 6.32 7.01 -22.18
C GLU A 228 6.85 5.74 -22.84
N SER A 229 7.75 5.02 -22.19
CA SER A 229 8.33 3.77 -22.71
C SER A 229 7.29 2.66 -22.90
N GLN A 230 6.24 2.66 -22.09
CA GLN A 230 5.11 1.72 -22.16
C GLN A 230 3.97 2.23 -23.08
N GLY A 231 4.10 3.42 -23.68
CA GLY A 231 3.06 4.02 -24.50
C GLY A 231 1.81 4.43 -23.71
N ALA A 232 1.89 4.51 -22.39
CA ALA A 232 0.81 4.89 -21.50
C ALA A 232 0.63 6.41 -21.46
N LYS A 233 -0.58 6.89 -21.78
CA LYS A 233 -0.93 8.33 -21.88
C LYS A 233 -2.06 8.74 -20.96
N TYR A 234 -2.61 7.80 -20.20
CA TYR A 234 -3.63 8.12 -19.20
C TYR A 234 -3.02 8.96 -18.08
N ARG A 235 -3.85 9.74 -17.43
CA ARG A 235 -3.41 10.72 -16.44
C ARG A 235 -2.79 10.05 -15.22
N ASN A 236 -1.61 10.51 -14.83
CA ASN A 236 -0.98 10.13 -13.56
C ASN A 236 -0.87 11.37 -12.67
N LEU A 237 -1.10 11.18 -11.36
CA LEU A 237 -1.25 12.26 -10.40
C LEU A 237 -0.19 12.16 -9.31
N SER A 238 0.33 13.34 -8.93
CA SER A 238 1.03 13.58 -7.66
C SER A 238 0.03 14.20 -6.69
N ILE A 239 -0.08 13.63 -5.50
CA ILE A 239 -0.98 14.08 -4.44
C ILE A 239 -0.19 14.39 -3.16
N ASP A 240 -0.78 15.17 -2.26
CA ASP A 240 -0.22 15.47 -0.94
C ASP A 240 -0.27 14.19 -0.08
N SER A 241 0.89 13.74 0.41
CA SER A 241 1.03 12.54 1.24
C SER A 241 0.25 12.62 2.56
N THR A 242 -0.02 13.82 3.06
CA THR A 242 -0.76 14.06 4.30
C THR A 242 -2.28 14.19 4.11
N SER A 243 -2.75 14.28 2.87
CA SER A 243 -4.17 14.26 2.53
C SER A 243 -4.82 12.90 2.83
N ASP A 244 -6.14 12.84 2.90
CA ASP A 244 -6.84 11.56 3.11
C ASP A 244 -6.56 10.58 1.96
N ALA A 245 -6.53 11.06 0.72
CA ALA A 245 -6.14 10.24 -0.44
C ALA A 245 -4.67 9.81 -0.38
N GLY A 246 -3.76 10.66 0.11
CA GLY A 246 -2.36 10.34 0.30
C GLY A 246 -2.14 9.27 1.37
N LYS A 247 -2.82 9.40 2.50
CA LYS A 247 -2.81 8.38 3.57
C LYS A 247 -3.36 7.05 3.08
N TYR A 248 -4.48 7.08 2.34
CA TYR A 248 -5.04 5.87 1.72
C TYR A 248 -4.03 5.21 0.78
N ALA A 249 -3.42 5.99 -0.12
CA ALA A 249 -2.43 5.49 -1.07
C ALA A 249 -1.16 4.96 -0.38
N SER A 250 -0.73 5.59 0.70
CA SER A 250 0.41 5.14 1.52
C SER A 250 0.12 3.82 2.27
N GLY A 251 -1.15 3.52 2.53
CA GLY A 251 -1.59 2.27 3.14
C GLY A 251 -1.73 1.11 2.15
N ILE A 252 -1.47 1.31 0.86
CA ILE A 252 -1.48 0.23 -0.13
C ILE A 252 -0.23 -0.64 0.03
N MET A 253 -0.41 -1.89 0.43
CA MET A 253 0.68 -2.83 0.73
C MET A 253 0.98 -3.80 -0.42
N ALA A 254 0.04 -4.04 -1.31
CA ALA A 254 0.21 -4.91 -2.48
C ALA A 254 0.16 -4.10 -3.78
N PHE A 255 1.04 -4.40 -4.73
CA PHE A 255 1.11 -3.67 -6.01
C PHE A 255 1.17 -4.63 -7.20
N PRO A 256 0.47 -4.30 -8.31
CA PRO A 256 -0.44 -3.17 -8.43
C PRO A 256 -1.76 -3.40 -7.71
N THR A 257 -2.40 -2.32 -7.25
CA THR A 257 -3.76 -2.32 -6.71
C THR A 257 -4.61 -1.36 -7.52
N THR A 258 -5.82 -1.77 -7.86
CA THR A 258 -6.78 -0.94 -8.61
C THR A 258 -8.10 -0.87 -7.84
N ILE A 259 -8.63 0.34 -7.68
CA ILE A 259 -9.95 0.60 -7.09
C ILE A 259 -10.86 1.33 -8.07
N LEU A 260 -12.17 1.26 -7.82
CA LEU A 260 -13.18 2.03 -8.53
C LEU A 260 -13.70 3.13 -7.62
N VAL A 261 -13.84 4.34 -8.16
CA VAL A 261 -14.41 5.50 -7.46
C VAL A 261 -15.59 6.00 -8.26
N ASP A 262 -16.75 6.16 -7.59
CA ASP A 262 -17.99 6.65 -8.21
C ASP A 262 -17.96 8.18 -8.42
N ARG A 263 -19.02 8.69 -9.01
CA ARG A 263 -19.22 10.13 -9.25
C ARG A 263 -19.19 11.00 -7.98
N ASN A 264 -19.52 10.42 -6.84
CA ASN A 264 -19.57 11.11 -5.56
C ASN A 264 -18.24 11.04 -4.80
N GLY A 265 -17.20 10.45 -5.41
CA GLY A 265 -15.90 10.25 -4.80
C GLY A 265 -15.87 9.08 -3.82
N ASN A 266 -16.84 8.17 -3.82
CA ASN A 266 -16.82 6.99 -2.96
C ASN A 266 -16.11 5.83 -3.64
N ILE A 267 -15.34 5.06 -2.87
CA ILE A 267 -14.78 3.78 -3.33
C ILE A 267 -15.95 2.79 -3.47
N VAL A 268 -16.00 2.07 -4.58
CA VAL A 268 -17.07 1.09 -4.90
C VAL A 268 -16.47 -0.28 -5.13
N GLY A 269 -16.96 -1.25 -4.40
CA GLY A 269 -16.47 -2.64 -4.45
C GLY A 269 -15.13 -2.82 -3.73
N ASP A 270 -14.59 -4.01 -3.83
CA ASP A 270 -13.31 -4.36 -3.22
C ASP A 270 -12.14 -3.96 -4.12
N PRO A 271 -10.98 -3.58 -3.55
CA PRO A 271 -9.76 -3.35 -4.31
C PRO A 271 -9.36 -4.60 -5.11
N MET A 272 -9.00 -4.42 -6.37
CA MET A 272 -8.44 -5.48 -7.20
C MET A 272 -6.92 -5.53 -7.00
N LEU A 273 -6.41 -6.67 -6.59
CA LEU A 273 -4.98 -6.92 -6.45
C LEU A 273 -4.43 -7.61 -7.70
N GLY A 274 -3.22 -7.20 -8.10
CA GLY A 274 -2.53 -7.75 -9.29
C GLY A 274 -2.90 -7.05 -10.60
N GLY A 275 -2.08 -7.33 -11.63
CA GLY A 275 -2.14 -6.62 -12.91
C GLY A 275 -3.30 -7.04 -13.80
N ILE A 276 -3.82 -6.09 -14.57
CA ILE A 276 -4.86 -6.31 -15.60
C ILE A 276 -4.27 -6.76 -16.96
N ASP A 277 -2.98 -6.99 -17.05
CA ASP A 277 -2.36 -7.75 -18.12
C ASP A 277 -2.79 -9.24 -18.08
N ASN A 278 -3.24 -9.73 -16.93
CA ASN A 278 -4.00 -10.97 -16.79
C ASN A 278 -5.44 -10.77 -17.29
N GLN A 279 -5.90 -11.68 -18.20
CA GLN A 279 -7.21 -11.56 -18.84
C GLN A 279 -8.37 -11.73 -17.85
N ASP A 280 -8.25 -12.61 -16.84
CA ASP A 280 -9.31 -12.83 -15.85
C ASP A 280 -9.49 -11.60 -14.96
N ASN A 281 -8.39 -10.94 -14.57
CA ASN A 281 -8.41 -9.67 -13.85
C ASN A 281 -9.05 -8.57 -14.70
N TYR A 282 -8.67 -8.47 -15.97
CA TYR A 282 -9.26 -7.49 -16.89
C TYR A 282 -10.78 -7.68 -17.03
N ASP A 283 -11.22 -8.93 -17.26
CA ASP A 283 -12.65 -9.25 -17.43
C ASP A 283 -13.45 -8.98 -16.14
N THR A 284 -12.84 -9.25 -14.99
CA THR A 284 -13.44 -8.97 -13.67
C THR A 284 -13.56 -7.46 -13.46
N LEU A 285 -12.50 -6.69 -13.71
CA LEU A 285 -12.52 -5.23 -13.60
C LEU A 285 -13.56 -4.62 -14.54
N MET A 286 -13.63 -5.08 -15.79
CA MET A 286 -14.65 -4.59 -16.75
C MET A 286 -16.09 -4.85 -16.28
N LYS A 287 -16.38 -6.00 -15.65
CA LYS A 287 -17.68 -6.28 -15.05
C LYS A 287 -18.00 -5.32 -13.90
N GLN A 288 -17.02 -5.06 -13.03
CA GLN A 288 -17.19 -4.11 -11.93
C GLN A 288 -17.41 -2.69 -12.46
N ILE A 289 -16.64 -2.23 -13.44
CA ILE A 289 -16.79 -0.94 -14.11
C ILE A 289 -18.21 -0.81 -14.69
N GLN A 290 -18.67 -1.82 -15.43
CA GLN A 290 -20.01 -1.80 -16.01
C GLN A 290 -21.10 -1.68 -14.94
N SER A 291 -20.95 -2.40 -13.82
CA SER A 291 -21.89 -2.33 -12.70
C SER A 291 -21.99 -0.92 -12.09
N VAL A 292 -20.84 -0.24 -11.93
CA VAL A 292 -20.81 1.14 -11.42
C VAL A 292 -21.48 2.11 -12.39
N ILE A 293 -21.21 1.98 -13.69
CA ILE A 293 -21.82 2.80 -14.73
C ILE A 293 -23.35 2.58 -14.80
N ASP A 294 -23.81 1.35 -14.69
CA ASP A 294 -25.24 1.02 -14.69
C ASP A 294 -25.94 1.62 -13.45
N ALA A 295 -25.30 1.59 -12.29
CA ALA A 295 -25.78 2.24 -11.08
C ALA A 295 -25.84 3.77 -11.22
N ASP A 296 -24.82 4.42 -11.81
CA ASP A 296 -24.81 5.87 -12.10
C ASP A 296 -25.96 6.27 -13.04
N ASN A 297 -26.23 5.47 -14.08
CA ASN A 297 -27.31 5.73 -15.03
C ASN A 297 -28.71 5.56 -14.42
N THR A 298 -28.87 4.72 -13.41
CA THR A 298 -30.14 4.50 -12.72
C THR A 298 -30.46 5.64 -11.75
N ASN A 299 -29.46 6.37 -11.29
CA ASN A 299 -29.59 7.46 -10.32
C ASN A 299 -29.66 8.86 -10.96
N LYS A 300 -29.66 8.95 -12.31
CA LYS A 300 -29.88 10.17 -13.08
C LYS A 300 -31.35 10.34 -13.39
#